data_b4514d0ecabc26962e9c3f0d9b410f63
#
_entry.id   b4514d0ecabc26962e9c3f0d9b410f63
#
_cell.length_a   1.000
_cell.length_b   1.000
_cell.length_c   1.000
_cell.angle_alpha   90.00
_cell.angle_beta   90.00
_cell.angle_gamma   90.00
#
_symmetry.space_group_name_H-M   'P 1'
#
loop_
_entity.id
_entity.type
_entity.pdbx_description
1 polymer ?
#
loop_
_entity_poly.entity_id
_entity_poly.type
_entity_poly.pdbx_seq_one_letter_code
_entity_poly.pdbx_strand_id
1 'polypeptide(L)'
;MKKYVDYITDITCQLLAIDSPTGYTKNAAEFVMEEYKKLGYEPKMTVKGCVLVDIGGENKDNGIVLAAHADTLGAMVYEIKGNGNLKVSPLGGMDPNNAEAENCRIITRFDGIYEGTFQLNNASIHVNGDYNDIKRKYAGMEVVLDERVNSKEDTEKLGIMVGDIVCFDPRTTVTDKGYIKSRFLDD
;
A
#
# COMPACT_ATOMS: atom_id res chain seq x y z
N MET A 1 27.20 -4.19 15.98
CA MET A 1 25.81 -3.74 16.19
C MET A 1 25.39 -2.68 15.18
N LYS A 2 26.10 -1.56 15.00
CA LYS A 2 25.75 -0.50 14.04
C LYS A 2 25.47 -1.02 12.62
N LYS A 3 26.32 -1.90 12.07
CA LYS A 3 26.14 -2.51 10.73
C LYS A 3 24.77 -3.18 10.54
N TYR A 4 24.25 -3.87 11.57
CA TYR A 4 22.95 -4.52 11.50
C TYR A 4 21.80 -3.52 11.57
N VAL A 5 21.94 -2.47 12.38
CA VAL A 5 20.95 -1.40 12.47
C VAL A 5 20.84 -0.67 11.13
N ASP A 6 21.98 -0.30 10.54
CA ASP A 6 22.01 0.38 9.24
C ASP A 6 21.36 -0.48 8.14
N TYR A 7 21.69 -1.78 8.10
CA TYR A 7 21.10 -2.74 7.16
C TYR A 7 19.59 -2.89 7.35
N ILE A 8 19.13 -3.11 8.59
CA ILE A 8 17.71 -3.28 8.91
C ILE A 8 16.93 -2.01 8.52
N THR A 9 17.48 -0.83 8.84
CA THR A 9 16.83 0.45 8.50
C THR A 9 16.67 0.59 6.97
N ASP A 10 17.73 0.29 6.23
CA ASP A 10 17.71 0.38 4.76
C ASP A 10 16.70 -0.58 4.14
N ILE A 11 16.74 -1.86 4.52
CA ILE A 11 15.81 -2.88 4.02
C ILE A 11 14.36 -2.57 4.41
N THR A 12 14.14 -2.07 5.63
CA THR A 12 12.79 -1.66 6.06
C THR A 12 12.26 -0.54 5.16
N CYS A 13 13.06 0.48 4.87
CA CYS A 13 12.65 1.59 4.00
C CYS A 13 12.37 1.11 2.57
N GLN A 14 13.18 0.19 2.04
CA GLN A 14 12.97 -0.39 0.72
C GLN A 14 11.69 -1.22 0.66
N LEU A 15 11.43 -2.07 1.67
CA LEU A 15 10.22 -2.89 1.74
C LEU A 15 8.96 -2.01 1.84
N LEU A 16 8.98 -0.99 2.70
CA LEU A 16 7.86 -0.04 2.87
C LEU A 16 7.58 0.80 1.60
N ALA A 17 8.54 0.94 0.71
CA ALA A 17 8.36 1.61 -0.59
C ALA A 17 7.67 0.73 -1.64
N ILE A 18 7.51 -0.57 -1.38
CA ILE A 18 6.85 -1.50 -2.29
C ILE A 18 5.37 -1.54 -1.99
N ASP A 19 4.54 -1.21 -2.97
CA ASP A 19 3.09 -1.32 -2.86
C ASP A 19 2.69 -2.79 -2.62
N SER A 20 2.11 -3.05 -1.44
CA SER A 20 1.75 -4.41 -1.02
C SER A 20 0.44 -4.50 -0.23
N PRO A 21 -0.65 -3.83 -0.64
CA PRO A 21 -1.90 -4.00 0.08
C PRO A 21 -2.37 -5.45 0.07
N THR A 22 -3.14 -5.83 1.08
CA THR A 22 -3.66 -7.20 1.26
C THR A 22 -4.24 -7.74 -0.05
N GLY A 23 -3.72 -8.87 -0.50
CA GLY A 23 -4.08 -9.50 -1.78
C GLY A 23 -3.21 -9.06 -2.98
N TYR A 24 -2.39 -8.03 -2.85
CA TYR A 24 -1.44 -7.55 -3.87
C TYR A 24 0.00 -7.54 -3.34
N THR A 25 0.47 -8.64 -2.80
CA THR A 25 1.73 -8.75 -2.03
C THR A 25 2.89 -9.39 -2.78
N LYS A 26 2.69 -9.77 -4.04
CA LYS A 26 3.69 -10.52 -4.81
C LYS A 26 5.05 -9.82 -4.85
N ASN A 27 5.08 -8.52 -5.17
CA ASN A 27 6.32 -7.77 -5.31
C ASN A 27 7.09 -7.67 -3.98
N ALA A 28 6.39 -7.47 -2.86
CA ALA A 28 7.00 -7.47 -1.53
C ALA A 28 7.55 -8.85 -1.17
N ALA A 29 6.82 -9.93 -1.47
CA ALA A 29 7.28 -11.29 -1.24
C ALA A 29 8.52 -11.62 -2.08
N GLU A 30 8.55 -11.24 -3.35
CA GLU A 30 9.71 -11.40 -4.23
C GLU A 30 10.92 -10.61 -3.72
N PHE A 31 10.74 -9.38 -3.27
CA PHE A 31 11.79 -8.59 -2.64
C PHE A 31 12.36 -9.31 -1.41
N VAL A 32 11.52 -9.77 -0.51
CA VAL A 32 11.95 -10.51 0.69
C VAL A 32 12.72 -11.77 0.32
N MET A 33 12.26 -12.52 -0.70
CA MET A 33 12.99 -13.70 -1.19
C MET A 33 14.38 -13.34 -1.69
N GLU A 34 14.52 -12.28 -2.49
CA GLU A 34 15.83 -11.86 -3.01
C GLU A 34 16.78 -11.40 -1.89
N GLU A 35 16.26 -10.71 -0.87
CA GLU A 35 17.09 -10.33 0.28
C GLU A 35 17.60 -11.55 1.05
N TYR A 36 16.77 -12.56 1.29
CA TYR A 36 17.24 -13.81 1.92
C TYR A 36 18.26 -14.57 1.06
N LYS A 37 18.10 -14.60 -0.27
CA LYS A 37 19.10 -15.19 -1.18
C LYS A 37 20.44 -14.46 -1.10
N LYS A 38 20.45 -13.11 -1.06
CA LYS A 38 21.68 -12.31 -0.87
C LYS A 38 22.39 -12.64 0.45
N LEU A 39 21.65 -13.05 1.47
CA LEU A 39 22.20 -13.50 2.75
C LEU A 39 22.65 -14.95 2.74
N GLY A 40 22.50 -15.68 1.62
CA GLY A 40 22.95 -17.04 1.46
C GLY A 40 21.93 -18.12 1.85
N TYR A 41 20.65 -17.75 2.03
CA TYR A 41 19.57 -18.68 2.33
C TYR A 41 18.83 -19.13 1.06
N GLU A 42 18.03 -20.20 1.19
CA GLU A 42 17.17 -20.74 0.14
C GLU A 42 15.68 -20.53 0.47
N PRO A 43 15.14 -19.33 0.26
CA PRO A 43 13.75 -19.05 0.54
C PRO A 43 12.82 -19.80 -0.44
N LYS A 44 11.62 -20.14 0.04
CA LYS A 44 10.56 -20.78 -0.76
C LYS A 44 9.28 -19.97 -0.65
N MET A 45 8.63 -19.78 -1.79
CA MET A 45 7.30 -19.17 -1.81
C MET A 45 6.24 -20.27 -1.72
N THR A 46 5.27 -20.09 -0.84
CA THR A 46 4.10 -20.95 -0.75
C THR A 46 3.09 -20.62 -1.83
N VAL A 47 2.11 -21.50 -2.05
CA VAL A 47 0.99 -21.24 -2.97
C VAL A 47 0.18 -19.99 -2.60
N LYS A 48 0.16 -19.61 -1.32
CA LYS A 48 -0.52 -18.42 -0.82
C LYS A 48 0.36 -17.16 -0.84
N GLY A 49 1.58 -17.23 -1.38
CA GLY A 49 2.49 -16.09 -1.46
C GLY A 49 3.29 -15.82 -0.19
N CYS A 50 3.24 -16.66 0.84
CA CYS A 50 4.12 -16.53 2.01
C CYS A 50 5.54 -16.94 1.66
N VAL A 51 6.53 -16.23 2.20
CA VAL A 51 7.94 -16.58 2.09
C VAL A 51 8.35 -17.41 3.30
N LEU A 52 8.88 -18.58 3.06
CA LEU A 52 9.42 -19.48 4.09
C LEU A 52 10.94 -19.57 3.93
N VAL A 53 11.64 -19.40 5.03
CA VAL A 53 13.12 -19.50 5.08
C VAL A 53 13.52 -20.35 6.26
N ASP A 54 14.30 -21.39 5.99
CA ASP A 54 14.98 -22.14 7.04
C ASP A 54 16.34 -21.47 7.29
N ILE A 55 16.47 -20.81 8.44
CA ILE A 55 17.71 -20.12 8.84
C ILE A 55 18.67 -21.05 9.58
N GLY A 56 18.32 -22.34 9.70
CA GLY A 56 19.09 -23.33 10.43
C GLY A 56 18.89 -23.27 11.94
N GLY A 57 19.52 -24.21 12.62
CA GLY A 57 19.48 -24.35 14.07
C GLY A 57 20.23 -25.60 14.52
N GLU A 58 20.59 -25.65 15.78
CA GLU A 58 21.27 -26.82 16.36
C GLU A 58 20.34 -28.02 16.53
N ASN A 59 19.07 -27.75 16.87
CA ASN A 59 18.05 -28.77 17.08
C ASN A 59 17.02 -28.74 15.93
N LYS A 60 17.05 -29.79 15.11
CA LYS A 60 16.13 -29.92 13.95
C LYS A 60 14.76 -30.47 14.31
N ASP A 61 14.61 -31.09 15.48
CA ASP A 61 13.37 -31.73 15.90
C ASP A 61 12.48 -30.80 16.71
N ASN A 62 13.00 -29.67 17.17
CA ASN A 62 12.30 -28.70 17.99
C ASN A 62 12.58 -27.27 17.52
N GLY A 63 12.09 -26.94 16.32
CA GLY A 63 12.27 -25.65 15.71
C GLY A 63 11.36 -24.55 16.28
N ILE A 64 11.80 -23.30 16.18
CA ILE A 64 11.01 -22.10 16.48
C ILE A 64 10.62 -21.44 15.16
N VAL A 65 9.33 -21.10 15.02
CA VAL A 65 8.84 -20.32 13.88
C VAL A 65 8.73 -18.87 14.29
N LEU A 66 9.40 -17.98 13.56
CA LEU A 66 9.18 -16.54 13.62
C LEU A 66 8.27 -16.17 12.45
N ALA A 67 7.15 -15.54 12.73
CA ALA A 67 6.18 -15.12 11.72
C ALA A 67 5.96 -13.61 11.79
N ALA A 68 5.90 -12.99 10.63
CA ALA A 68 5.54 -11.60 10.46
C ALA A 68 4.77 -11.45 9.15
N HIS A 69 3.92 -10.42 9.05
CA HIS A 69 3.27 -10.08 7.79
C HIS A 69 4.04 -8.98 7.04
N ALA A 70 3.83 -8.90 5.72
CA ALA A 70 4.42 -7.90 4.85
C ALA A 70 3.37 -7.19 3.96
N ASP A 71 2.09 -7.52 4.18
CA ASP A 71 1.01 -6.77 3.54
C ASP A 71 0.73 -5.47 4.29
N THR A 72 0.28 -4.50 3.53
CA THR A 72 -0.06 -3.15 4.01
C THR A 72 -1.53 -2.87 3.79
N LEU A 73 -1.99 -1.74 4.33
CA LEU A 73 -3.32 -1.23 4.04
C LEU A 73 -3.37 -0.59 2.65
N GLY A 74 -4.54 -0.63 2.04
CA GLY A 74 -4.79 -0.01 0.75
C GLY A 74 -6.28 0.07 0.45
N ALA A 75 -6.61 0.17 -0.83
CA ALA A 75 -8.00 0.14 -1.28
C ALA A 75 -8.12 -0.50 -2.66
N MET A 76 -9.36 -0.76 -3.06
CA MET A 76 -9.70 -1.32 -4.38
C MET A 76 -10.80 -0.47 -5.01
N VAL A 77 -10.68 -0.19 -6.29
CA VAL A 77 -11.72 0.50 -7.06
C VAL A 77 -12.96 -0.37 -7.12
N TYR A 78 -14.11 0.15 -6.67
CA TYR A 78 -15.39 -0.55 -6.81
C TYR A 78 -16.39 0.15 -7.73
N GLU A 79 -16.16 1.43 -8.06
CA GLU A 79 -16.98 2.20 -8.97
C GLU A 79 -16.16 3.31 -9.64
N ILE A 80 -16.38 3.52 -10.94
CA ILE A 80 -15.94 4.72 -11.65
C ILE A 80 -17.16 5.63 -11.77
N LYS A 81 -17.07 6.83 -11.19
CA LYS A 81 -18.15 7.82 -11.17
C LYS A 81 -18.34 8.46 -12.55
N GLY A 82 -19.53 9.04 -12.78
CA GLY A 82 -19.84 9.76 -14.02
C GLY A 82 -18.90 10.92 -14.35
N ASN A 83 -18.22 11.51 -13.36
CA ASN A 83 -17.20 12.55 -13.53
C ASN A 83 -15.77 12.02 -13.70
N GLY A 84 -15.59 10.70 -13.77
CA GLY A 84 -14.29 10.05 -13.92
C GLY A 84 -13.56 9.73 -12.62
N ASN A 85 -13.96 10.27 -11.47
CA ASN A 85 -13.36 9.97 -10.18
C ASN A 85 -13.69 8.53 -9.72
N LEU A 86 -12.86 7.98 -8.81
CA LEU A 86 -13.01 6.61 -8.37
C LEU A 86 -13.60 6.52 -6.96
N LYS A 87 -14.55 5.61 -6.78
CA LYS A 87 -14.97 5.11 -5.47
C LYS A 87 -14.15 3.88 -5.12
N VAL A 88 -13.71 3.81 -3.85
CA VAL A 88 -12.85 2.74 -3.39
C VAL A 88 -13.40 2.09 -2.13
N SER A 89 -13.17 0.79 -2.01
CA SER A 89 -13.38 0.01 -0.80
C SER A 89 -12.04 -0.29 -0.11
N PRO A 90 -11.97 -0.36 1.24
CA PRO A 90 -10.72 -0.64 1.92
C PRO A 90 -10.21 -2.06 1.65
N LEU A 91 -8.89 -2.19 1.57
CA LEU A 91 -8.16 -3.43 1.74
C LEU A 91 -7.42 -3.33 3.07
N GLY A 92 -7.77 -4.21 4.02
CA GLY A 92 -7.38 -4.04 5.42
C GLY A 92 -8.24 -3.02 6.17
N GLY A 93 -7.79 -2.59 7.34
CA GLY A 93 -8.56 -1.79 8.31
C GLY A 93 -8.25 -0.30 8.32
N MET A 94 -7.81 0.30 7.21
CA MET A 94 -7.44 1.72 7.20
C MET A 94 -8.65 2.64 7.40
N ASP A 95 -8.56 3.53 8.38
CA ASP A 95 -9.53 4.61 8.56
C ASP A 95 -9.30 5.70 7.52
N PRO A 96 -10.35 6.18 6.81
CA PRO A 96 -10.24 7.21 5.80
C PRO A 96 -9.61 8.53 6.28
N ASN A 97 -9.72 8.87 7.58
CA ASN A 97 -9.05 10.04 8.15
C ASN A 97 -7.53 9.96 7.97
N ASN A 98 -6.94 8.76 8.00
CA ASN A 98 -5.51 8.56 7.88
C ASN A 98 -4.99 8.76 6.45
N ALA A 99 -5.88 8.79 5.47
CA ALA A 99 -5.54 8.94 4.05
C ALA A 99 -6.20 10.16 3.37
N GLU A 100 -6.95 11.00 4.11
CA GLU A 100 -7.51 12.23 3.56
C GLU A 100 -6.39 13.13 3.05
N ALA A 101 -6.55 13.63 1.82
CA ALA A 101 -5.58 14.42 1.07
C ALA A 101 -4.23 13.71 0.79
N GLU A 102 -4.22 12.37 0.85
CA GLU A 102 -3.01 11.61 0.54
C GLU A 102 -2.90 11.32 -0.95
N ASN A 103 -1.67 11.35 -1.44
CA ASN A 103 -1.33 10.84 -2.76
C ASN A 103 -1.52 9.33 -2.79
N CYS A 104 -2.01 8.84 -3.91
CA CYS A 104 -2.17 7.42 -4.13
C CYS A 104 -1.80 7.03 -5.55
N ARG A 105 -1.49 5.75 -5.74
CA ARG A 105 -1.25 5.14 -7.04
C ARG A 105 -2.38 4.15 -7.32
N ILE A 106 -2.91 4.23 -8.51
CA ILE A 106 -3.90 3.28 -9.03
C ILE A 106 -3.15 2.31 -9.93
N ILE A 107 -3.07 1.05 -9.51
CA ILE A 107 -2.38 -0.01 -10.24
C ILE A 107 -3.43 -0.80 -10.99
N THR A 108 -3.39 -0.69 -12.33
CA THR A 108 -4.36 -1.36 -13.18
C THR A 108 -3.99 -2.83 -13.40
N ARG A 109 -4.97 -3.63 -13.75
CA ARG A 109 -4.80 -5.05 -14.05
C ARG A 109 -3.81 -5.31 -15.19
N PHE A 110 -3.60 -4.36 -16.09
CA PHE A 110 -2.77 -4.49 -17.29
C PHE A 110 -1.54 -3.57 -17.25
N ASP A 111 -0.92 -3.47 -16.05
CA ASP A 111 0.36 -2.82 -15.79
C ASP A 111 0.40 -1.30 -16.00
N GLY A 112 -0.76 -0.63 -16.07
CA GLY A 112 -0.83 0.83 -15.99
C GLY A 112 -0.72 1.28 -14.53
N ILE A 113 0.00 2.38 -14.29
CA ILE A 113 0.06 3.05 -12.99
C ILE A 113 -0.33 4.50 -13.19
N TYR A 114 -1.33 4.95 -12.45
CA TYR A 114 -1.83 6.32 -12.47
C TYR A 114 -1.73 6.93 -11.08
N GLU A 115 -1.57 8.23 -10.99
CA GLU A 115 -1.54 8.96 -9.73
C GLU A 115 -2.88 9.63 -9.47
N GLY A 116 -3.13 9.93 -8.21
CA GLY A 116 -4.33 10.64 -7.78
C GLY A 116 -4.28 11.00 -6.30
N THR A 117 -5.33 11.68 -5.86
CA THR A 117 -5.48 12.11 -4.47
C THR A 117 -6.78 11.57 -3.89
N PHE A 118 -6.69 10.95 -2.71
CA PHE A 118 -7.87 10.51 -1.96
C PHE A 118 -8.42 11.63 -1.10
N GLN A 119 -9.68 12.02 -1.32
CA GLN A 119 -10.28 13.17 -0.66
C GLN A 119 -11.79 13.02 -0.48
N LEU A 120 -12.39 13.94 0.27
CA LEU A 120 -13.85 14.07 0.33
C LEU A 120 -14.44 14.38 -1.05
N ASN A 121 -15.65 13.87 -1.35
CA ASN A 121 -16.38 14.23 -2.55
C ASN A 121 -16.61 15.74 -2.70
N ASN A 122 -16.71 16.48 -1.58
CA ASN A 122 -16.77 17.93 -1.52
C ASN A 122 -15.68 18.42 -0.57
N ALA A 123 -14.45 18.49 -1.08
CA ALA A 123 -13.23 18.69 -0.28
C ALA A 123 -12.92 20.15 0.07
N SER A 124 -13.63 21.13 -0.52
CA SER A 124 -13.31 22.55 -0.29
C SER A 124 -13.99 23.09 0.96
N ILE A 125 -13.23 23.42 1.99
CA ILE A 125 -13.73 24.05 3.21
C ILE A 125 -14.39 25.42 2.95
N HIS A 126 -14.02 26.11 1.86
CA HIS A 126 -14.55 27.44 1.55
C HIS A 126 -15.97 27.42 0.98
N VAL A 127 -16.39 26.30 0.39
CA VAL A 127 -17.71 26.16 -0.24
C VAL A 127 -18.56 25.05 0.38
N ASN A 128 -17.97 24.23 1.26
CA ASN A 128 -18.63 23.16 1.97
C ASN A 128 -18.88 23.57 3.41
N GLY A 129 -20.07 24.12 3.71
CA GLY A 129 -20.44 24.59 5.05
C GLY A 129 -20.39 23.49 6.13
N ASP A 130 -20.59 22.23 5.73
CA ASP A 130 -20.59 21.09 6.64
C ASP A 130 -19.22 20.38 6.73
N TYR A 131 -18.17 20.94 6.13
CA TYR A 131 -16.85 20.28 6.01
C TYR A 131 -16.33 19.71 7.32
N ASN A 132 -16.47 20.46 8.42
CA ASN A 132 -15.97 20.07 9.73
C ASN A 132 -16.81 18.97 10.40
N ASP A 133 -18.07 18.83 10.01
CA ASP A 133 -19.03 17.89 10.60
C ASP A 133 -19.15 16.59 9.81
N ILE A 134 -18.59 16.56 8.59
CA ILE A 134 -18.61 15.36 7.74
C ILE A 134 -17.70 14.28 8.34
N LYS A 135 -18.30 13.15 8.68
CA LYS A 135 -17.53 11.95 9.05
C LYS A 135 -16.81 11.39 7.83
N ARG A 136 -15.50 11.21 7.97
CA ARG A 136 -14.68 10.58 6.93
C ARG A 136 -15.04 9.09 6.84
N LYS A 137 -15.79 8.73 5.81
CA LYS A 137 -16.18 7.37 5.49
C LYS A 137 -15.92 7.15 4.00
N TYR A 138 -15.53 5.94 3.61
CA TYR A 138 -15.27 5.60 2.20
C TYR A 138 -16.41 6.01 1.25
N ALA A 139 -17.66 5.87 1.68
CA ALA A 139 -18.83 6.30 0.89
C ALA A 139 -18.85 7.81 0.59
N GLY A 140 -18.28 8.63 1.47
CA GLY A 140 -18.19 10.09 1.33
C GLY A 140 -16.90 10.59 0.68
N MET A 141 -16.01 9.67 0.29
CA MET A 141 -14.69 9.99 -0.27
C MET A 141 -14.52 9.41 -1.66
N GLU A 142 -13.52 9.88 -2.37
CA GLU A 142 -13.18 9.49 -3.74
C GLU A 142 -11.70 9.67 -4.02
N VAL A 143 -11.19 8.98 -5.03
CA VAL A 143 -9.90 9.29 -5.63
C VAL A 143 -10.13 10.20 -6.82
N VAL A 144 -9.50 11.34 -6.82
CA VAL A 144 -9.39 12.26 -7.96
C VAL A 144 -8.10 11.91 -8.69
N LEU A 145 -8.20 11.58 -9.97
CA LEU A 145 -7.04 11.21 -10.80
C LEU A 145 -6.27 12.46 -11.24
N ASP A 146 -4.95 12.37 -11.28
CA ASP A 146 -4.06 13.40 -11.84
C ASP A 146 -4.02 13.29 -13.38
N GLU A 147 -5.18 13.00 -13.98
CA GLU A 147 -5.39 12.81 -15.41
C GLU A 147 -6.49 13.73 -15.96
N ARG A 148 -6.46 13.99 -17.25
CA ARG A 148 -7.47 14.82 -17.92
C ARG A 148 -8.72 13.99 -18.25
N VAL A 149 -9.44 13.60 -17.21
CA VAL A 149 -10.70 12.85 -17.31
C VAL A 149 -11.86 13.73 -16.82
N ASN A 150 -13.00 13.65 -17.52
CA ASN A 150 -14.22 14.37 -17.17
C ASN A 150 -15.44 13.46 -17.20
N SER A 151 -15.25 12.20 -17.57
CA SER A 151 -16.33 11.21 -17.67
C SER A 151 -15.81 9.83 -17.27
N LYS A 152 -16.72 8.93 -16.99
CA LYS A 152 -16.44 7.51 -16.75
C LYS A 152 -15.68 6.90 -17.93
N GLU A 153 -16.13 7.19 -19.14
CA GLU A 153 -15.57 6.70 -20.40
C GLU A 153 -14.11 7.15 -20.59
N ASP A 154 -13.75 8.36 -20.13
CA ASP A 154 -12.37 8.84 -20.21
C ASP A 154 -11.47 8.04 -19.28
N THR A 155 -11.92 7.76 -18.07
CA THR A 155 -11.19 6.95 -17.09
C THR A 155 -11.06 5.50 -17.57
N GLU A 156 -12.11 4.92 -18.14
CA GLU A 156 -12.07 3.57 -18.70
C GLU A 156 -11.11 3.45 -19.90
N LYS A 157 -10.95 4.50 -20.72
CA LYS A 157 -9.96 4.54 -21.81
C LYS A 157 -8.51 4.50 -21.31
N LEU A 158 -8.24 4.93 -20.09
CA LEU A 158 -6.93 4.77 -19.45
C LEU A 158 -6.64 3.30 -19.07
N GLY A 159 -7.63 2.43 -19.15
CA GLY A 159 -7.53 1.04 -18.72
C GLY A 159 -7.83 0.84 -17.24
N ILE A 160 -8.30 1.88 -16.54
CA ILE A 160 -8.74 1.79 -15.14
C ILE A 160 -10.09 1.10 -15.08
N MET A 161 -10.23 0.12 -14.18
CA MET A 161 -11.45 -0.66 -14.03
C MET A 161 -11.76 -1.00 -12.58
N VAL A 162 -12.95 -1.48 -12.34
CA VAL A 162 -13.34 -2.06 -11.05
C VAL A 162 -12.45 -3.27 -10.75
N GLY A 163 -11.91 -3.31 -9.53
CA GLY A 163 -10.95 -4.33 -9.09
C GLY A 163 -9.49 -3.87 -9.15
N ASP A 164 -9.20 -2.70 -9.71
CA ASP A 164 -7.86 -2.13 -9.67
C ASP A 164 -7.46 -1.71 -8.26
N ILE A 165 -6.18 -1.83 -7.97
CA ILE A 165 -5.62 -1.62 -6.63
C ILE A 165 -5.26 -0.15 -6.44
N VAL A 166 -5.57 0.38 -5.26
CA VAL A 166 -5.19 1.73 -4.85
C VAL A 166 -4.23 1.65 -3.68
N CYS A 167 -3.02 2.14 -3.88
CA CYS A 167 -1.93 2.15 -2.91
C CYS A 167 -1.68 3.59 -2.46
N PHE A 168 -1.68 3.82 -1.15
CA PHE A 168 -1.41 5.14 -0.57
C PHE A 168 0.09 5.34 -0.34
N ASP A 169 0.53 6.59 -0.42
CA ASP A 169 1.94 6.90 -0.18
C ASP A 169 2.36 6.54 1.25
N PRO A 170 3.40 5.72 1.45
CA PRO A 170 3.85 5.30 2.78
C PRO A 170 4.49 6.42 3.59
N ARG A 171 4.95 7.50 2.95
CA ARG A 171 5.64 8.63 3.58
C ARG A 171 6.80 8.21 4.49
N THR A 172 7.53 7.19 4.08
CA THR A 172 8.63 6.66 4.88
C THR A 172 9.76 7.68 5.01
N THR A 173 10.14 7.98 6.24
CA THR A 173 11.26 8.87 6.56
C THR A 173 12.09 8.32 7.70
N VAL A 174 13.40 8.58 7.67
CA VAL A 174 14.33 8.28 8.77
C VAL A 174 14.89 9.60 9.30
N THR A 175 14.74 9.83 10.59
CA THR A 175 15.24 11.06 11.21
C THR A 175 16.72 10.93 11.57
N ASP A 176 17.41 12.06 11.76
CA ASP A 176 18.82 12.08 12.20
C ASP A 176 19.05 11.40 13.56
N LYS A 177 17.99 11.18 14.33
CA LYS A 177 18.02 10.48 15.61
C LYS A 177 17.70 9.00 15.51
N GLY A 178 17.52 8.48 14.28
CA GLY A 178 17.29 7.05 14.02
C GLY A 178 15.84 6.59 14.18
N TYR A 179 14.85 7.50 14.18
CA TYR A 179 13.44 7.12 14.16
C TYR A 179 12.98 6.88 12.72
N ILE A 180 12.35 5.74 12.47
CA ILE A 180 11.65 5.44 11.22
C ILE A 180 10.19 5.85 11.42
N LYS A 181 9.66 6.62 10.49
CA LYS A 181 8.26 7.00 10.41
C LYS A 181 7.71 6.56 9.06
N SER A 182 6.60 5.88 9.08
CA SER A 182 5.89 5.45 7.87
C SER A 182 4.42 5.27 8.19
N ARG A 183 3.58 5.27 7.16
CA ARG A 183 2.17 4.93 7.28
C ARG A 183 1.96 3.45 7.66
N PHE A 184 2.82 2.58 7.20
CA PHE A 184 2.67 1.12 7.24
C PHE A 184 3.78 0.45 8.06
N LEU A 185 4.01 0.89 9.32
CA LEU A 185 5.00 0.26 10.22
C LEU A 185 4.46 -0.96 10.95
N ASP A 186 3.16 -1.11 11.04
CA ASP A 186 2.44 -2.27 11.53
C ASP A 186 1.58 -2.82 10.38
N ASP A 187 0.53 -2.15 10.04
CA ASP A 187 -0.31 -2.53 8.89
C ASP A 187 -0.13 -1.51 7.71
#